data_06e2043f8da9ecda4edf2b526387625f
#
_entry.id   06e2043f8da9ecda4edf2b526387625f
#
_cell.length_a   1.000
_cell.length_b   1.000
_cell.length_c   1.000
_cell.angle_alpha   90.00
_cell.angle_beta   90.00
_cell.angle_gamma   90.00
#
_symmetry.space_group_name_H-M   'P 1'
#
loop_
_entity.id
_entity.type
_entity.pdbx_description
1 polymer ?
#
loop_
_entity_poly.entity_id
_entity_poly.type
_entity_poly.pdbx_seq_one_letter_code
_entity_poly.pdbx_strand_id
1 'polypeptide(L)'
;MKNLKKKNHKNNKIKIKIAILGGSTTKLIKENLEIFLKDRNLDPKFYESDYNQFYYEGIKPSKTLKKFNPNFIYIHTSSLNIDEFPEVESKKKQSEKLIENTFNKYRSIWTNLSKNFDCNIIQNNFEMLSLTSLGNLDSSKHYGKINFITKLNLKFFEYSNKVNNLIIQDINLISAQYGLDKWHDDSFYFNYKYALNHEAIPTLTKNITMIIESQIGKSKKCLLLDFDNTLWGGVIGEIGWKNIQIGNDSALGQVYLRFQKYVFELMSKGVILAGCTKNDNDVALSGFKNDSNILKKKHFSIIKANWENKAKNIMEISKELNIGLDSMVFIDDSKFERELVKKQLPMVEVPNIGDDPEKYIFYLDREKYFENSKLSNEDLQRTSFYKTNIEREKDQNNFKDYNEYLKSLKMKSN
;
A
#
# COMPACT_ATOMS: atom_id res chain seq x y z
N MET A 1 -23.27 39.79 10.75
CA MET A 1 -22.32 39.71 9.66
C MET A 1 -20.92 39.94 10.22
N LYS A 2 -20.15 38.93 10.56
CA LYS A 2 -18.74 39.03 10.97
C LYS A 2 -17.92 38.13 10.03
N ASN A 3 -16.97 38.75 9.36
CA ASN A 3 -16.06 38.20 8.36
C ASN A 3 -15.33 36.96 8.89
N LEU A 4 -15.69 35.80 8.38
CA LEU A 4 -14.82 34.61 8.43
C LEU A 4 -13.68 34.85 7.42
N LYS A 5 -12.56 35.36 7.92
CA LYS A 5 -11.30 35.36 7.17
C LYS A 5 -11.00 33.91 6.73
N LYS A 6 -11.13 33.64 5.44
CA LYS A 6 -10.55 32.48 4.78
C LYS A 6 -9.05 32.49 5.09
N LYS A 7 -8.60 31.69 6.04
CA LYS A 7 -7.19 31.32 6.14
C LYS A 7 -6.88 30.51 4.87
N ASN A 8 -6.28 31.14 3.89
CA ASN A 8 -5.57 30.47 2.80
C ASN A 8 -4.46 29.65 3.45
N HIS A 9 -4.73 28.39 3.76
CA HIS A 9 -3.67 27.41 3.89
C HIS A 9 -3.04 27.30 2.50
N LYS A 10 -1.93 27.99 2.27
CA LYS A 10 -1.00 27.65 1.21
C LYS A 10 -0.64 26.19 1.47
N ASN A 11 -1.25 25.27 0.71
CA ASN A 11 -0.83 23.88 0.67
C ASN A 11 0.61 23.88 0.15
N ASN A 12 1.58 23.91 1.05
CA ASN A 12 2.98 23.72 0.69
C ASN A 12 3.12 22.28 0.23
N LYS A 13 3.13 22.08 -1.09
CA LYS A 13 3.40 20.78 -1.70
C LYS A 13 4.78 20.31 -1.26
N ILE A 14 4.90 19.05 -0.90
CA ILE A 14 6.17 18.44 -0.55
C ILE A 14 6.99 18.26 -1.83
N LYS A 15 8.13 18.93 -1.91
CA LYS A 15 9.05 18.82 -3.05
C LYS A 15 9.83 17.52 -2.97
N ILE A 16 9.84 16.74 -4.04
CA ILE A 16 10.60 15.50 -4.15
C ILE A 16 11.37 15.46 -5.47
N LYS A 17 12.54 14.84 -5.43
CA LYS A 17 13.38 14.62 -6.61
C LYS A 17 13.48 13.13 -6.90
N ILE A 18 13.11 12.74 -8.12
CA ILE A 18 13.08 11.35 -8.56
C ILE A 18 13.97 11.20 -9.78
N ALA A 19 14.96 10.32 -9.69
CA ALA A 19 15.73 9.92 -10.87
C ALA A 19 15.13 8.62 -11.43
N ILE A 20 14.84 8.59 -12.72
CA ILE A 20 14.38 7.40 -13.44
C ILE A 20 15.54 6.88 -14.27
N LEU A 21 16.01 5.68 -13.97
CA LEU A 21 17.04 4.98 -14.73
C LEU A 21 16.35 3.87 -15.54
N GLY A 22 16.19 4.10 -16.84
CA GLY A 22 15.39 3.24 -17.70
C GLY A 22 16.19 2.20 -18.46
N GLY A 23 15.75 0.94 -18.40
CA GLY A 23 16.14 -0.14 -19.31
C GLY A 23 15.30 -0.16 -20.60
N SER A 24 14.27 0.66 -20.67
CA SER A 24 13.39 0.89 -21.82
C SER A 24 12.99 2.37 -21.86
N THR A 25 12.13 2.78 -22.80
CA THR A 25 11.59 4.15 -22.85
C THR A 25 10.73 4.43 -21.62
N THR A 26 10.93 5.57 -20.96
CA THR A 26 10.32 5.91 -19.67
C THR A 26 9.46 7.18 -19.70
N LYS A 27 9.39 7.89 -20.83
CA LYS A 27 8.68 9.18 -20.93
C LYS A 27 7.24 9.12 -20.40
N LEU A 28 6.42 8.18 -20.90
CA LEU A 28 5.02 8.04 -20.44
C LEU A 28 4.93 7.61 -18.96
N ILE A 29 5.89 6.81 -18.49
CA ILE A 29 5.98 6.42 -17.08
C ILE A 29 6.19 7.67 -16.22
N LYS A 30 7.14 8.54 -16.61
CA LYS A 30 7.40 9.80 -15.92
C LYS A 30 6.16 10.71 -15.91
N GLU A 31 5.52 10.90 -17.06
CA GLU A 31 4.32 11.74 -17.19
C GLU A 31 3.17 11.25 -16.32
N ASN A 32 2.88 9.93 -16.33
CA ASN A 32 1.86 9.35 -15.47
C ASN A 32 2.24 9.44 -13.98
N LEU A 33 3.50 9.17 -13.64
CA LEU A 33 3.97 9.27 -12.27
C LEU A 33 3.86 10.71 -11.74
N GLU A 34 4.13 11.69 -12.57
CA GLU A 34 3.97 13.11 -12.23
C GLU A 34 2.50 13.44 -11.90
N ILE A 35 1.55 12.93 -12.69
CA ILE A 35 0.11 13.12 -12.45
C ILE A 35 -0.27 12.54 -11.08
N PHE A 36 0.04 11.27 -10.82
CA PHE A 36 -0.32 10.60 -9.56
C PHE A 36 0.32 11.28 -8.34
N LEU A 37 1.59 11.69 -8.43
CA LEU A 37 2.27 12.36 -7.33
C LEU A 37 1.67 13.75 -7.04
N LYS A 38 1.31 14.50 -8.09
CA LYS A 38 0.66 15.82 -7.94
C LYS A 38 -0.72 15.70 -7.31
N ASP A 39 -1.48 14.65 -7.65
CA ASP A 39 -2.77 14.34 -7.05
C ASP A 39 -2.65 14.05 -5.54
N ARG A 40 -1.52 13.49 -5.12
CA ARG A 40 -1.16 13.23 -3.72
C ARG A 40 -0.48 14.41 -3.01
N ASN A 41 -0.62 15.62 -3.56
CA ASN A 41 -0.06 16.86 -3.02
C ASN A 41 1.48 16.85 -2.89
N LEU A 42 2.16 16.17 -3.84
CA LEU A 42 3.60 16.18 -4.01
C LEU A 42 3.98 17.06 -5.21
N ASP A 43 5.19 17.67 -5.17
CA ASP A 43 5.76 18.47 -6.26
C ASP A 43 7.03 17.79 -6.78
N PRO A 44 6.90 16.84 -7.73
CA PRO A 44 8.04 16.07 -8.21
C PRO A 44 8.89 16.87 -9.19
N LYS A 45 10.21 16.68 -9.08
CA LYS A 45 11.18 17.00 -10.11
C LYS A 45 11.83 15.71 -10.58
N PHE A 46 12.04 15.58 -11.88
CA PHE A 46 12.60 14.37 -12.47
C PHE A 46 13.97 14.60 -13.11
N TYR A 47 14.83 13.61 -12.92
CA TYR A 47 15.93 13.29 -13.79
C TYR A 47 15.55 12.02 -14.55
N GLU A 48 15.83 11.95 -15.83
CA GLU A 48 15.57 10.78 -16.68
C GLU A 48 16.87 10.46 -17.41
N SER A 49 17.34 9.20 -17.27
CA SER A 49 18.49 8.73 -18.03
C SER A 49 18.12 8.56 -19.51
N ASP A 50 19.13 8.59 -20.36
CA ASP A 50 18.95 8.19 -21.76
C ASP A 50 18.47 6.72 -21.84
N TYR A 51 17.90 6.36 -22.98
CA TYR A 51 17.38 5.02 -23.26
C TYR A 51 18.43 3.95 -22.96
N ASN A 52 18.04 2.95 -22.20
CA ASN A 52 18.84 1.78 -21.81
C ASN A 52 20.17 2.11 -21.10
N GLN A 53 20.28 3.28 -20.45
CA GLN A 53 21.49 3.67 -19.71
C GLN A 53 21.43 3.34 -18.21
N PHE A 54 20.43 2.60 -17.76
CA PHE A 54 20.27 2.27 -16.33
C PHE A 54 21.51 1.63 -15.71
N TYR A 55 22.19 0.75 -16.46
CA TYR A 55 23.39 0.08 -15.97
C TYR A 55 24.56 1.06 -15.83
N TYR A 56 24.84 1.85 -16.87
CA TYR A 56 25.97 2.77 -16.85
C TYR A 56 25.78 3.88 -15.80
N GLU A 57 24.59 4.48 -15.76
CA GLU A 57 24.25 5.46 -14.70
C GLU A 57 24.27 4.83 -13.30
N GLY A 58 23.87 3.57 -13.18
CA GLY A 58 23.92 2.84 -11.93
C GLY A 58 25.34 2.55 -11.43
N ILE A 59 26.27 2.24 -12.35
CA ILE A 59 27.67 1.94 -11.99
C ILE A 59 28.53 3.22 -11.90
N LYS A 60 28.30 4.18 -12.78
CA LYS A 60 29.08 5.44 -12.82
C LYS A 60 28.13 6.62 -13.02
N PRO A 61 27.45 7.09 -11.95
CA PRO A 61 26.52 8.20 -12.05
C PRO A 61 27.15 9.42 -12.73
N SER A 62 26.43 9.98 -13.71
CA SER A 62 26.83 11.16 -14.45
C SER A 62 26.96 12.39 -13.53
N LYS A 63 27.70 13.41 -13.96
CA LYS A 63 27.79 14.69 -13.24
C LYS A 63 26.41 15.33 -13.08
N THR A 64 25.53 15.17 -14.07
CA THR A 64 24.16 15.70 -14.06
C THR A 64 23.32 15.01 -13.01
N LEU A 65 23.34 13.67 -12.92
CA LEU A 65 22.63 12.90 -11.89
C LEU A 65 23.16 13.24 -10.48
N LYS A 66 24.49 13.36 -10.32
CA LYS A 66 25.09 13.77 -9.03
C LYS A 66 24.65 15.17 -8.60
N LYS A 67 24.61 16.13 -9.53
CA LYS A 67 24.12 17.50 -9.27
C LYS A 67 22.63 17.53 -8.96
N PHE A 68 21.84 16.65 -9.59
CA PHE A 68 20.41 16.53 -9.34
C PHE A 68 20.13 16.10 -7.92
N ASN A 69 20.92 15.18 -7.34
CA ASN A 69 20.84 14.67 -5.97
C ASN A 69 19.42 14.22 -5.61
N PRO A 70 18.96 13.05 -6.09
CA PRO A 70 17.58 12.58 -5.95
C PRO A 70 17.24 12.15 -4.53
N ASN A 71 15.95 12.24 -4.15
CA ASN A 71 15.38 11.61 -2.94
C ASN A 71 15.03 10.14 -3.20
N PHE A 72 14.69 9.82 -4.47
CA PHE A 72 14.37 8.48 -4.93
C PHE A 72 15.06 8.21 -6.26
N ILE A 73 15.58 6.99 -6.41
CA ILE A 73 16.03 6.47 -7.70
C ILE A 73 15.12 5.31 -8.08
N TYR A 74 14.37 5.47 -9.15
CA TYR A 74 13.56 4.40 -9.71
C TYR A 74 14.29 3.75 -10.88
N ILE A 75 14.58 2.45 -10.76
CA ILE A 75 15.22 1.65 -11.80
C ILE A 75 14.14 0.85 -12.51
N HIS A 76 13.79 1.31 -13.71
CA HIS A 76 12.80 0.68 -14.56
C HIS A 76 13.42 -0.36 -15.47
N THR A 77 13.36 -1.61 -15.04
CA THR A 77 13.76 -2.78 -15.84
C THR A 77 12.62 -3.80 -15.90
N SER A 78 12.66 -4.66 -16.90
CA SER A 78 11.70 -5.73 -17.18
C SER A 78 12.45 -6.99 -17.60
N SER A 79 11.75 -8.07 -17.87
CA SER A 79 12.30 -9.32 -18.41
C SER A 79 13.13 -9.10 -19.69
N LEU A 80 12.84 -8.03 -20.46
CA LEU A 80 13.58 -7.63 -21.66
C LEU A 80 15.00 -7.12 -21.35
N ASN A 81 15.33 -6.82 -20.09
CA ASN A 81 16.66 -6.38 -19.67
C ASN A 81 17.50 -7.51 -19.06
N ILE A 82 17.05 -8.76 -19.16
CA ILE A 82 17.83 -9.94 -18.89
C ILE A 82 18.67 -10.23 -20.14
N ASP A 83 20.01 -10.11 -20.01
CA ASP A 83 20.90 -10.18 -21.16
C ASP A 83 20.93 -11.58 -21.77
N GLU A 84 20.79 -12.65 -20.95
CA GLU A 84 20.96 -14.02 -21.38
C GLU A 84 20.11 -14.96 -20.52
N PHE A 85 19.50 -15.95 -21.16
CA PHE A 85 18.82 -17.08 -20.52
C PHE A 85 19.56 -18.37 -20.77
N PRO A 86 19.44 -19.38 -19.91
CA PRO A 86 20.08 -20.68 -20.15
C PRO A 86 19.47 -21.36 -21.38
N GLU A 87 20.29 -22.05 -22.13
CA GLU A 87 19.88 -22.91 -23.25
C GLU A 87 19.44 -24.27 -22.75
N VAL A 88 18.69 -25.04 -23.57
CA VAL A 88 18.16 -26.37 -23.21
C VAL A 88 19.30 -27.35 -22.86
N GLU A 89 20.46 -27.27 -23.55
CA GLU A 89 21.64 -28.10 -23.32
C GLU A 89 22.46 -27.65 -22.09
N SER A 90 22.14 -26.50 -21.49
CA SER A 90 22.87 -25.98 -20.34
C SER A 90 22.84 -26.96 -19.17
N LYS A 91 24.02 -27.23 -18.57
CA LYS A 91 24.08 -27.97 -17.32
C LYS A 91 23.52 -27.12 -16.18
N LYS A 92 22.94 -27.77 -15.17
CA LYS A 92 22.34 -27.06 -14.00
C LYS A 92 23.28 -26.02 -13.38
N LYS A 93 24.57 -26.38 -13.21
CA LYS A 93 25.58 -25.45 -12.67
C LYS A 93 25.80 -24.20 -13.54
N GLN A 94 25.64 -24.31 -14.85
CA GLN A 94 25.76 -23.19 -15.77
C GLN A 94 24.57 -22.24 -15.62
N SER A 95 23.34 -22.79 -15.55
CA SER A 95 22.13 -22.00 -15.30
C SER A 95 22.19 -21.26 -13.95
N GLU A 96 22.64 -21.92 -12.89
CA GLU A 96 22.82 -21.32 -11.56
C GLU A 96 23.88 -20.21 -11.59
N LYS A 97 25.00 -20.40 -12.31
CA LYS A 97 26.03 -19.36 -12.49
C LYS A 97 25.47 -18.15 -13.25
N LEU A 98 24.64 -18.37 -14.26
CA LEU A 98 24.04 -17.30 -15.04
C LEU A 98 23.08 -16.45 -14.18
N ILE A 99 22.25 -17.10 -13.36
CA ILE A 99 21.40 -16.41 -12.39
C ILE A 99 22.26 -15.54 -11.44
N GLU A 100 23.36 -16.11 -10.93
CA GLU A 100 24.26 -15.40 -10.02
C GLU A 100 24.94 -14.20 -10.69
N ASN A 101 25.39 -14.35 -11.93
CA ASN A 101 25.98 -13.26 -12.70
C ASN A 101 24.96 -12.12 -12.93
N THR A 102 23.75 -12.47 -13.34
CA THR A 102 22.65 -11.50 -13.54
C THR A 102 22.32 -10.79 -12.23
N PHE A 103 22.18 -11.51 -11.13
CA PHE A 103 21.95 -10.91 -9.82
C PHE A 103 23.09 -9.96 -9.41
N ASN A 104 24.35 -10.37 -9.60
CA ASN A 104 25.51 -9.57 -9.24
C ASN A 104 25.61 -8.27 -10.07
N LYS A 105 25.14 -8.26 -11.33
CA LYS A 105 25.00 -7.06 -12.16
C LYS A 105 24.11 -6.03 -11.44
N TYR A 106 22.92 -6.43 -10.98
CA TYR A 106 21.98 -5.55 -10.26
C TYR A 106 22.49 -5.16 -8.87
N ARG A 107 23.06 -6.11 -8.12
CA ARG A 107 23.69 -5.84 -6.82
C ARG A 107 24.76 -4.76 -6.92
N SER A 108 25.56 -4.78 -7.98
CA SER A 108 26.60 -3.78 -8.21
C SER A 108 26.01 -2.40 -8.44
N ILE A 109 24.91 -2.29 -9.19
CA ILE A 109 24.15 -1.03 -9.39
C ILE A 109 23.69 -0.49 -8.04
N TRP A 110 22.94 -1.28 -7.25
CA TRP A 110 22.40 -0.85 -5.97
C TRP A 110 23.50 -0.43 -4.98
N THR A 111 24.55 -1.22 -4.88
CA THR A 111 25.68 -0.93 -4.00
C THR A 111 26.35 0.41 -4.38
N ASN A 112 26.54 0.64 -5.68
CA ASN A 112 27.19 1.84 -6.14
C ASN A 112 26.29 3.09 -6.00
N LEU A 113 24.99 2.98 -6.30
CA LEU A 113 24.04 4.05 -6.09
C LEU A 113 23.94 4.43 -4.61
N SER A 114 23.86 3.44 -3.71
CA SER A 114 23.84 3.69 -2.26
C SER A 114 25.12 4.34 -1.72
N LYS A 115 26.28 4.14 -2.38
CA LYS A 115 27.53 4.84 -2.04
C LYS A 115 27.55 6.30 -2.50
N ASN A 116 26.84 6.62 -3.58
CA ASN A 116 26.87 7.95 -4.18
C ASN A 116 25.71 8.85 -3.72
N PHE A 117 24.58 8.27 -3.26
CA PHE A 117 23.38 9.00 -2.93
C PHE A 117 22.78 8.50 -1.59
N ASP A 118 22.37 9.44 -0.77
CA ASP A 118 21.56 9.16 0.43
C ASP A 118 20.07 9.23 0.04
N CYS A 119 19.58 8.16 -0.60
CA CYS A 119 18.21 8.10 -1.10
C CYS A 119 17.69 6.67 -1.14
N ASN A 120 16.38 6.52 -1.28
CA ASN A 120 15.75 5.22 -1.51
C ASN A 120 15.85 4.81 -2.98
N ILE A 121 16.15 3.53 -3.21
CA ILE A 121 16.20 2.92 -4.53
C ILE A 121 14.97 2.04 -4.69
N ILE A 122 14.16 2.29 -5.70
CA ILE A 122 13.02 1.47 -6.09
C ILE A 122 13.42 0.70 -7.34
N GLN A 123 13.50 -0.62 -7.22
CA GLN A 123 13.88 -1.51 -8.30
C GLN A 123 12.72 -2.41 -8.70
N ASN A 124 12.36 -2.46 -9.97
CA ASN A 124 11.50 -3.52 -10.46
C ASN A 124 12.17 -4.89 -10.31
N ASN A 125 11.43 -5.89 -9.86
CA ASN A 125 11.79 -7.27 -10.19
C ASN A 125 11.40 -7.56 -11.66
N PHE A 126 11.23 -8.81 -12.04
CA PHE A 126 10.93 -9.21 -13.41
C PHE A 126 9.57 -9.90 -13.47
N GLU A 127 8.74 -9.45 -14.40
CA GLU A 127 7.49 -10.13 -14.77
C GLU A 127 7.79 -11.45 -15.47
N MET A 128 6.86 -12.39 -15.40
CA MET A 128 6.94 -13.65 -16.14
C MET A 128 6.74 -13.41 -17.64
N LEU A 129 7.24 -14.35 -18.45
CA LEU A 129 7.01 -14.34 -19.89
C LEU A 129 5.63 -14.95 -20.19
N SER A 130 4.83 -14.28 -21.00
CA SER A 130 3.53 -14.79 -21.44
C SER A 130 3.69 -15.90 -22.49
N LEU A 131 4.80 -15.88 -23.24
CA LEU A 131 5.11 -16.86 -24.29
C LEU A 131 6.35 -17.67 -23.90
N THR A 132 6.20 -18.98 -23.86
CA THR A 132 7.29 -19.91 -23.55
C THR A 132 7.34 -21.06 -24.56
N SER A 133 8.52 -21.33 -25.08
CA SER A 133 8.73 -22.43 -26.05
C SER A 133 8.75 -23.80 -25.40
N LEU A 134 8.98 -23.90 -24.09
CA LEU A 134 9.10 -25.16 -23.37
C LEU A 134 7.80 -25.57 -22.66
N GLY A 135 6.73 -24.78 -22.75
CA GLY A 135 5.48 -25.04 -22.06
C GLY A 135 5.69 -25.24 -20.55
N ASN A 136 5.11 -26.28 -19.95
CA ASN A 136 5.22 -26.55 -18.51
C ASN A 136 6.65 -26.88 -18.02
N LEU A 137 7.54 -27.25 -18.94
CA LEU A 137 8.95 -27.50 -18.59
C LEU A 137 9.68 -26.22 -18.25
N ASP A 138 9.22 -25.07 -18.75
CA ASP A 138 9.84 -23.77 -18.57
C ASP A 138 9.95 -23.37 -17.08
N SER A 139 8.95 -23.70 -16.29
CA SER A 139 8.97 -23.44 -14.84
C SER A 139 9.73 -24.48 -14.03
N SER A 140 9.75 -25.76 -14.48
CA SER A 140 10.26 -26.86 -13.68
C SER A 140 11.74 -27.18 -13.93
N LYS A 141 12.26 -26.87 -15.13
CA LYS A 141 13.63 -27.21 -15.52
C LYS A 141 14.60 -26.05 -15.31
N HIS A 142 15.85 -26.37 -14.97
CA HIS A 142 16.91 -25.38 -14.71
C HIS A 142 17.28 -24.51 -15.93
N TYR A 143 16.98 -25.00 -17.13
CA TYR A 143 17.16 -24.26 -18.38
C TYR A 143 15.93 -23.49 -18.82
N GLY A 144 14.82 -23.54 -18.06
CA GLY A 144 13.61 -22.77 -18.36
C GLY A 144 13.73 -21.31 -17.97
N LYS A 145 13.20 -20.43 -18.80
CA LYS A 145 13.22 -18.98 -18.58
C LYS A 145 12.37 -18.57 -17.38
N ILE A 146 11.19 -19.18 -17.20
CA ILE A 146 10.32 -18.94 -16.04
C ILE A 146 11.02 -19.38 -14.75
N ASN A 147 11.73 -20.56 -14.77
CA ASN A 147 12.53 -21.01 -13.62
C ASN A 147 13.63 -20.00 -13.28
N PHE A 148 14.28 -19.46 -14.32
CA PHE A 148 15.35 -18.44 -14.18
C PHE A 148 14.80 -17.18 -13.51
N ILE A 149 13.73 -16.59 -14.06
CA ILE A 149 13.09 -15.37 -13.54
C ILE A 149 12.64 -15.57 -12.09
N THR A 150 11.99 -16.71 -11.79
CA THR A 150 11.54 -17.03 -10.43
C THR A 150 12.69 -17.00 -9.43
N LYS A 151 13.81 -17.64 -9.75
CA LYS A 151 14.98 -17.68 -8.87
C LYS A 151 15.66 -16.32 -8.76
N LEU A 152 15.72 -15.56 -9.84
CA LEU A 152 16.28 -14.22 -9.84
C LEU A 152 15.45 -13.26 -8.98
N ASN A 153 14.12 -13.29 -9.11
CA ASN A 153 13.22 -12.51 -8.28
C ASN A 153 13.36 -12.83 -6.79
N LEU A 154 13.49 -14.14 -6.46
CA LEU A 154 13.73 -14.55 -5.06
C LEU A 154 15.03 -13.93 -4.50
N LYS A 155 16.12 -13.93 -5.27
CA LYS A 155 17.38 -13.28 -4.87
C LYS A 155 17.21 -11.77 -4.66
N PHE A 156 16.39 -11.11 -5.46
CA PHE A 156 16.06 -9.67 -5.27
C PHE A 156 15.37 -9.44 -3.94
N PHE A 157 14.35 -10.24 -3.62
CA PHE A 157 13.63 -10.13 -2.33
C PHE A 157 14.55 -10.43 -1.14
N GLU A 158 15.33 -11.50 -1.21
CA GLU A 158 16.27 -11.85 -0.13
C GLU A 158 17.31 -10.77 0.12
N TYR A 159 17.80 -10.13 -0.94
CA TYR A 159 18.77 -9.04 -0.81
C TYR A 159 18.16 -7.75 -0.30
N SER A 160 16.97 -7.38 -0.75
CA SER A 160 16.27 -6.18 -0.29
C SER A 160 15.95 -6.23 1.21
N ASN A 161 15.73 -7.42 1.77
CA ASN A 161 15.54 -7.60 3.21
C ASN A 161 16.81 -7.28 4.04
N LYS A 162 17.99 -7.28 3.42
CA LYS A 162 19.29 -7.01 4.04
C LYS A 162 19.75 -5.55 3.86
N VAL A 163 19.09 -4.79 2.97
CA VAL A 163 19.49 -3.44 2.57
C VAL A 163 18.37 -2.45 2.87
N ASN A 164 18.67 -1.45 3.68
CA ASN A 164 17.62 -0.56 4.20
C ASN A 164 16.98 0.36 3.17
N ASN A 165 17.74 0.81 2.19
CA ASN A 165 17.31 1.78 1.18
C ASN A 165 16.93 1.14 -0.17
N LEU A 166 16.85 -0.18 -0.28
CA LEU A 166 16.42 -0.89 -1.46
C LEU A 166 15.01 -1.44 -1.29
N ILE A 167 14.12 -1.05 -2.19
CA ILE A 167 12.71 -1.46 -2.22
C ILE A 167 12.47 -2.15 -3.55
N ILE A 168 11.92 -3.35 -3.52
CA ILE A 168 11.53 -4.04 -4.75
C ILE A 168 10.08 -3.72 -5.07
N GLN A 169 9.86 -3.15 -6.25
CA GLN A 169 8.53 -3.07 -6.86
C GLN A 169 8.24 -4.39 -7.54
N ASP A 170 7.27 -5.12 -7.03
CA ASP A 170 6.92 -6.45 -7.53
C ASP A 170 6.09 -6.36 -8.81
N ILE A 171 6.75 -6.10 -9.95
CA ILE A 171 6.06 -6.06 -11.25
C ILE A 171 5.58 -7.43 -11.70
N ASN A 172 6.14 -8.52 -11.13
CA ASN A 172 5.63 -9.86 -11.39
C ASN A 172 4.19 -10.00 -10.88
N LEU A 173 3.93 -9.56 -9.64
CA LEU A 173 2.58 -9.54 -9.09
C LEU A 173 1.67 -8.57 -9.84
N ILE A 174 2.16 -7.35 -10.13
CA ILE A 174 1.37 -6.31 -10.81
C ILE A 174 0.95 -6.77 -12.21
N SER A 175 1.87 -7.35 -13.00
CA SER A 175 1.57 -7.86 -14.34
C SER A 175 0.58 -9.02 -14.33
N ALA A 176 0.73 -9.95 -13.36
CA ALA A 176 -0.22 -11.04 -13.16
C ALA A 176 -1.62 -10.53 -12.79
N GLN A 177 -1.70 -9.53 -11.93
CA GLN A 177 -2.96 -8.90 -11.54
C GLN A 177 -3.62 -8.09 -12.66
N TYR A 178 -2.83 -7.46 -13.52
CA TYR A 178 -3.33 -6.71 -14.69
C TYR A 178 -3.84 -7.67 -15.78
N GLY A 179 -3.20 -8.80 -15.90
CA GLY A 179 -3.34 -9.81 -16.93
C GLY A 179 -2.07 -9.85 -17.78
N LEU A 180 -1.29 -10.91 -17.58
CA LEU A 180 0.06 -11.03 -18.15
C LEU A 180 0.08 -10.87 -19.67
N ASP A 181 -0.92 -11.43 -20.39
CA ASP A 181 -1.06 -11.33 -21.85
C ASP A 181 -1.33 -9.89 -22.33
N LYS A 182 -1.86 -9.03 -21.45
CA LYS A 182 -2.15 -7.63 -21.76
C LYS A 182 -1.03 -6.69 -21.27
N TRP A 183 -0.09 -7.21 -20.49
CA TRP A 183 0.99 -6.43 -19.90
C TRP A 183 1.98 -5.93 -20.95
N HIS A 184 2.29 -6.78 -21.93
CA HIS A 184 3.17 -6.46 -23.05
C HIS A 184 2.38 -6.07 -24.28
N ASP A 185 2.99 -5.28 -25.14
CA ASP A 185 2.52 -4.95 -26.49
C ASP A 185 3.73 -4.90 -27.42
N ASP A 186 3.85 -5.92 -28.25
CA ASP A 186 4.98 -6.07 -29.19
C ASP A 186 5.06 -4.90 -30.17
N SER A 187 3.91 -4.42 -30.68
CA SER A 187 3.87 -3.27 -31.59
C SER A 187 4.40 -2.01 -30.90
N PHE A 188 4.00 -1.80 -29.64
CA PHE A 188 4.43 -0.66 -28.85
C PHE A 188 5.92 -0.76 -28.48
N TYR A 189 6.40 -1.97 -28.18
CA TYR A 189 7.82 -2.21 -27.93
C TYR A 189 8.69 -1.99 -29.18
N PHE A 190 8.33 -2.61 -30.31
CA PHE A 190 9.16 -2.53 -31.51
C PHE A 190 9.22 -1.10 -32.09
N ASN A 191 8.13 -0.35 -32.02
CA ASN A 191 8.07 1.00 -32.57
C ASN A 191 8.63 2.05 -31.60
N TYR A 192 8.39 1.93 -30.27
CA TYR A 192 8.65 2.99 -29.30
C TYR A 192 9.54 2.55 -28.13
N LYS A 193 9.90 1.28 -28.06
CA LYS A 193 10.78 0.69 -27.01
C LYS A 193 10.23 0.81 -25.60
N TYR A 194 8.93 0.80 -25.41
CA TYR A 194 8.30 0.63 -24.09
C TYR A 194 8.22 -0.84 -23.76
N ALA A 195 8.61 -1.22 -22.53
CA ALA A 195 8.63 -2.61 -22.07
C ALA A 195 7.24 -3.13 -21.70
N LEU A 196 6.26 -2.25 -21.52
CA LEU A 196 4.88 -2.63 -21.17
C LEU A 196 3.90 -1.86 -22.04
N ASN A 197 2.68 -2.39 -22.14
CA ASN A 197 1.56 -1.75 -22.81
C ASN A 197 1.26 -0.38 -22.20
N HIS A 198 0.95 0.61 -23.03
CA HIS A 198 0.64 1.96 -22.56
C HIS A 198 -0.54 2.01 -21.57
N GLU A 199 -1.54 1.14 -21.72
CA GLU A 199 -2.69 1.03 -20.81
C GLU A 199 -2.30 0.45 -19.43
N ALA A 200 -1.18 -0.27 -19.33
CA ALA A 200 -0.66 -0.82 -18.07
C ALA A 200 0.18 0.20 -17.28
N ILE A 201 0.67 1.26 -17.95
CA ILE A 201 1.52 2.29 -17.31
C ILE A 201 0.85 2.94 -16.08
N PRO A 202 -0.44 3.32 -16.09
CA PRO A 202 -1.10 3.87 -14.89
C PRO A 202 -1.07 2.91 -13.69
N THR A 203 -1.23 1.60 -13.92
CA THR A 203 -1.16 0.59 -12.85
C THR A 203 0.24 0.51 -12.24
N LEU A 204 1.29 0.51 -13.08
CA LEU A 204 2.68 0.55 -12.63
C LEU A 204 2.97 1.81 -11.81
N THR A 205 2.63 2.97 -12.34
CA THR A 205 2.97 4.28 -11.74
C THR A 205 2.17 4.56 -10.47
N LYS A 206 0.92 4.10 -10.38
CA LYS A 206 0.14 4.13 -9.14
C LYS A 206 0.86 3.36 -8.03
N ASN A 207 1.38 2.17 -8.33
CA ASN A 207 2.11 1.37 -7.34
C ASN A 207 3.41 2.07 -6.89
N ILE A 208 4.19 2.65 -7.82
CA ILE A 208 5.37 3.45 -7.47
C ILE A 208 4.99 4.62 -6.55
N THR A 209 3.89 5.30 -6.85
CA THR A 209 3.39 6.42 -6.02
C THR A 209 3.11 5.96 -4.59
N MET A 210 2.45 4.81 -4.40
CA MET A 210 2.18 4.27 -3.07
C MET A 210 3.47 3.89 -2.32
N ILE A 211 4.46 3.32 -3.02
CA ILE A 211 5.78 3.04 -2.45
C ILE A 211 6.43 4.35 -1.99
N ILE A 212 6.43 5.40 -2.81
CA ILE A 212 6.99 6.71 -2.45
C ILE A 212 6.26 7.30 -1.25
N GLU A 213 4.93 7.28 -1.24
CA GLU A 213 4.12 7.76 -0.10
C GLU A 213 4.48 7.02 1.19
N SER A 214 4.69 5.70 1.12
CA SER A 214 5.09 4.91 2.29
C SER A 214 6.44 5.35 2.87
N GLN A 215 7.38 5.73 2.01
CA GLN A 215 8.72 6.17 2.43
C GLN A 215 8.75 7.57 3.05
N ILE A 216 7.80 8.42 2.72
CA ILE A 216 7.67 9.77 3.29
C ILE A 216 6.62 9.85 4.41
N GLY A 217 6.15 8.70 4.90
CA GLY A 217 5.23 8.60 6.03
C GLY A 217 3.79 8.99 5.72
N LYS A 218 3.38 8.97 4.46
CA LYS A 218 2.02 9.31 3.99
C LYS A 218 1.07 8.12 3.83
N SER A 219 1.51 6.89 4.10
CA SER A 219 0.60 5.73 4.14
C SER A 219 -0.53 5.96 5.12
N LYS A 220 -1.72 5.50 4.78
CA LYS A 220 -2.87 5.59 5.66
C LYS A 220 -2.62 4.72 6.91
N LYS A 221 -3.19 5.15 8.04
CA LYS A 221 -2.94 4.55 9.37
C LYS A 221 -4.18 3.97 10.02
N CYS A 222 -5.36 4.46 9.64
CA CYS A 222 -6.62 4.09 10.26
C CYS A 222 -7.65 3.67 9.20
N LEU A 223 -8.30 2.54 9.43
CA LEU A 223 -9.44 2.03 8.68
C LEU A 223 -10.71 2.22 9.50
N LEU A 224 -11.59 3.09 9.00
CA LEU A 224 -12.91 3.35 9.54
C LEU A 224 -13.91 2.44 8.84
N LEU A 225 -14.68 1.69 9.60
CA LEU A 225 -15.60 0.67 9.10
C LEU A 225 -17.02 0.96 9.55
N ASP A 226 -17.94 0.96 8.62
CA ASP A 226 -19.35 0.70 8.95
C ASP A 226 -19.53 -0.76 9.36
N PHE A 227 -20.68 -1.12 9.92
CA PHE A 227 -20.95 -2.47 10.42
C PHE A 227 -21.96 -3.21 9.57
N ASP A 228 -23.20 -2.72 9.51
CA ASP A 228 -24.29 -3.37 8.78
C ASP A 228 -23.98 -3.42 7.29
N ASN A 229 -24.15 -4.56 6.65
CA ASN A 229 -23.77 -4.84 5.25
C ASN A 229 -22.30 -4.52 4.88
N THR A 230 -21.46 -4.23 5.88
CA THR A 230 -20.02 -4.01 5.72
C THR A 230 -19.20 -5.06 6.45
N LEU A 231 -19.36 -5.22 7.77
CA LEU A 231 -18.71 -6.28 8.54
C LEU A 231 -19.49 -7.59 8.58
N TRP A 232 -20.78 -7.52 8.49
CA TRP A 232 -21.73 -8.64 8.41
C TRP A 232 -22.90 -8.27 7.53
N GLY A 233 -23.60 -9.26 6.98
CA GLY A 233 -24.79 -9.03 6.18
C GLY A 233 -26.02 -8.84 7.03
N GLY A 234 -26.84 -7.89 6.61
CA GLY A 234 -28.09 -7.52 7.26
C GLY A 234 -27.95 -6.34 8.21
N VAL A 235 -29.10 -5.71 8.50
CA VAL A 235 -29.23 -4.58 9.43
C VAL A 235 -29.49 -5.14 10.82
N ILE A 236 -28.53 -5.06 11.72
CA ILE A 236 -28.59 -5.72 13.03
C ILE A 236 -29.77 -5.24 13.89
N GLY A 237 -30.16 -3.97 13.75
CA GLY A 237 -31.33 -3.40 14.45
C GLY A 237 -32.65 -4.05 14.05
N GLU A 238 -32.74 -4.61 12.83
CA GLU A 238 -33.95 -5.25 12.32
C GLU A 238 -33.95 -6.77 12.59
N ILE A 239 -32.81 -7.43 12.35
CA ILE A 239 -32.75 -8.90 12.36
C ILE A 239 -32.17 -9.50 13.65
N GLY A 240 -31.51 -8.66 14.47
CA GLY A 240 -30.83 -9.09 15.70
C GLY A 240 -29.51 -9.82 15.44
N TRP A 241 -28.63 -9.83 16.43
CA TRP A 241 -27.25 -10.33 16.30
C TRP A 241 -27.14 -11.85 15.98
N LYS A 242 -28.18 -12.65 16.28
CA LYS A 242 -28.20 -14.08 15.95
C LYS A 242 -28.41 -14.36 14.48
N ASN A 243 -29.05 -13.43 13.77
CA ASN A 243 -29.48 -13.62 12.38
C ASN A 243 -28.60 -12.85 11.38
N ILE A 244 -27.58 -12.10 11.85
CA ILE A 244 -26.61 -11.47 10.94
C ILE A 244 -25.91 -12.53 10.10
N GLN A 245 -25.67 -12.22 8.82
CA GLN A 245 -24.99 -13.12 7.90
C GLN A 245 -23.47 -13.02 8.10
N ILE A 246 -22.93 -13.99 8.83
CA ILE A 246 -21.50 -14.14 9.09
C ILE A 246 -21.20 -15.60 9.44
N GLY A 247 -20.09 -16.14 8.93
CA GLY A 247 -19.69 -17.53 9.19
C GLY A 247 -19.78 -18.42 7.97
N ASN A 248 -19.73 -19.74 8.18
CA ASN A 248 -19.64 -20.72 7.10
C ASN A 248 -20.99 -21.28 6.63
N ASP A 249 -22.08 -20.90 7.28
CA ASP A 249 -23.41 -21.51 7.07
C ASP A 249 -24.12 -21.01 5.80
N SER A 250 -23.64 -19.90 5.23
CA SER A 250 -24.16 -19.34 3.98
C SER A 250 -23.05 -18.76 3.11
N ALA A 251 -23.28 -18.70 1.79
CA ALA A 251 -22.34 -18.08 0.87
C ALA A 251 -22.05 -16.62 1.25
N LEU A 252 -23.09 -15.85 1.56
CA LEU A 252 -22.94 -14.46 1.97
C LEU A 252 -22.19 -14.34 3.30
N GLY A 253 -22.45 -15.23 4.26
CA GLY A 253 -21.71 -15.28 5.53
C GLY A 253 -20.22 -15.51 5.34
N GLN A 254 -19.85 -16.39 4.40
CA GLN A 254 -18.44 -16.65 4.04
C GLN A 254 -17.77 -15.44 3.41
N VAL A 255 -18.48 -14.65 2.61
CA VAL A 255 -17.98 -13.41 2.01
C VAL A 255 -17.59 -12.41 3.11
N TYR A 256 -18.47 -12.14 4.06
CA TYR A 256 -18.17 -11.25 5.17
C TYR A 256 -17.06 -11.79 6.08
N LEU A 257 -17.04 -13.10 6.33
CA LEU A 257 -15.96 -13.74 7.09
C LEU A 257 -14.60 -13.53 6.43
N ARG A 258 -14.53 -13.68 5.09
CA ARG A 258 -13.33 -13.42 4.30
C ARG A 258 -12.91 -11.95 4.39
N PHE A 259 -13.87 -11.01 4.33
CA PHE A 259 -13.58 -9.58 4.49
C PHE A 259 -13.03 -9.27 5.88
N GLN A 260 -13.66 -9.79 6.96
CA GLN A 260 -13.15 -9.62 8.32
C GLN A 260 -11.74 -10.20 8.48
N LYS A 261 -11.42 -11.33 7.85
CA LYS A 261 -10.08 -11.91 7.86
C LYS A 261 -9.05 -10.97 7.23
N TYR A 262 -9.36 -10.41 6.08
CA TYR A 262 -8.51 -9.42 5.41
C TYR A 262 -8.29 -8.16 6.28
N VAL A 263 -9.35 -7.64 6.89
CA VAL A 263 -9.25 -6.49 7.83
C VAL A 263 -8.40 -6.85 9.05
N PHE A 264 -8.52 -8.07 9.57
CA PHE A 264 -7.69 -8.56 10.66
C PHE A 264 -6.21 -8.62 10.28
N GLU A 265 -5.90 -9.05 9.06
CA GLU A 265 -4.52 -9.04 8.52
C GLU A 265 -3.98 -7.61 8.40
N LEU A 266 -4.80 -6.65 7.96
CA LEU A 266 -4.42 -5.23 7.97
C LEU A 266 -4.12 -4.73 9.39
N MET A 267 -4.97 -5.06 10.37
CA MET A 267 -4.75 -4.71 11.76
C MET A 267 -3.44 -5.32 12.29
N SER A 268 -3.14 -6.57 11.93
CA SER A 268 -1.93 -7.27 12.37
C SER A 268 -0.64 -6.62 11.89
N LYS A 269 -0.68 -5.88 10.78
CA LYS A 269 0.46 -5.07 10.31
C LYS A 269 0.45 -3.62 10.83
N GLY A 270 -0.42 -3.29 11.81
CA GLY A 270 -0.45 -2.00 12.48
C GLY A 270 -1.48 -0.99 11.96
N VAL A 271 -2.44 -1.41 11.14
CA VAL A 271 -3.58 -0.55 10.77
C VAL A 271 -4.54 -0.46 11.95
N ILE A 272 -4.85 0.76 12.37
CA ILE A 272 -5.79 1.02 13.45
C ILE A 272 -7.21 0.83 12.93
N LEU A 273 -8.04 0.07 13.65
CA LEU A 273 -9.45 -0.10 13.31
C LEU A 273 -10.32 0.82 14.16
N ALA A 274 -11.26 1.51 13.52
CA ALA A 274 -12.31 2.27 14.18
C ALA A 274 -13.68 1.96 13.57
N GLY A 275 -14.71 1.87 14.40
CA GLY A 275 -16.09 1.67 13.98
C GLY A 275 -16.83 3.00 13.84
N CYS A 276 -17.60 3.15 12.76
CA CYS A 276 -18.44 4.34 12.52
C CYS A 276 -19.77 3.88 11.89
N THR A 277 -20.76 3.59 12.70
CA THR A 277 -22.04 3.00 12.27
C THR A 277 -23.23 3.79 12.77
N LYS A 278 -24.30 3.83 11.97
CA LYS A 278 -25.60 4.40 12.33
C LYS A 278 -26.47 3.33 12.98
N ASN A 279 -26.36 3.24 14.29
CA ASN A 279 -27.14 2.30 15.09
C ASN A 279 -27.11 2.71 16.57
N ASP A 280 -28.01 2.19 17.37
CA ASP A 280 -27.91 2.30 18.83
C ASP A 280 -26.67 1.52 19.31
N ASN A 281 -25.91 2.12 20.23
CA ASN A 281 -24.62 1.58 20.66
C ASN A 281 -24.69 0.12 21.11
N ASP A 282 -25.66 -0.23 21.96
CA ASP A 282 -25.78 -1.58 22.51
C ASP A 282 -26.21 -2.60 21.44
N VAL A 283 -27.02 -2.17 20.49
CA VAL A 283 -27.43 -2.96 19.33
C VAL A 283 -26.23 -3.24 18.43
N ALA A 284 -25.48 -2.23 18.03
CA ALA A 284 -24.28 -2.38 17.22
C ALA A 284 -23.25 -3.29 17.89
N LEU A 285 -22.98 -3.10 19.19
CA LEU A 285 -22.03 -3.90 19.93
C LEU A 285 -22.49 -5.35 20.14
N SER A 286 -23.80 -5.60 20.10
CA SER A 286 -24.33 -6.95 20.21
C SER A 286 -23.91 -7.85 19.05
N GLY A 287 -23.63 -7.29 17.86
CA GLY A 287 -23.14 -8.04 16.70
C GLY A 287 -21.86 -8.82 16.99
N PHE A 288 -20.98 -8.28 17.83
CA PHE A 288 -19.74 -8.98 18.23
C PHE A 288 -19.96 -10.17 19.17
N LYS A 289 -21.19 -10.43 19.64
CA LYS A 289 -21.55 -11.63 20.40
C LYS A 289 -21.64 -12.88 19.52
N ASN A 290 -21.82 -12.70 18.21
CA ASN A 290 -21.81 -13.82 17.28
C ASN A 290 -20.39 -14.40 17.18
N ASP A 291 -20.26 -15.69 17.53
CA ASP A 291 -18.96 -16.37 17.64
C ASP A 291 -18.24 -16.52 16.29
N SER A 292 -18.98 -16.51 15.20
CA SER A 292 -18.42 -16.58 13.84
C SER A 292 -17.59 -15.35 13.44
N ASN A 293 -17.75 -14.20 14.13
CA ASN A 293 -16.94 -13.03 13.86
C ASN A 293 -15.44 -13.28 14.16
N ILE A 294 -14.56 -12.96 13.21
CA ILE A 294 -13.11 -12.87 13.44
C ILE A 294 -12.79 -11.58 14.20
N LEU A 295 -13.38 -10.47 13.75
CA LEU A 295 -13.22 -9.18 14.42
C LEU A 295 -14.11 -9.17 15.67
N LYS A 296 -13.52 -8.82 16.80
CA LYS A 296 -14.21 -8.64 18.08
C LYS A 296 -14.11 -7.18 18.51
N LYS A 297 -15.01 -6.72 19.40
CA LYS A 297 -14.98 -5.34 19.94
C LYS A 297 -13.57 -4.90 20.35
N LYS A 298 -12.79 -5.78 20.97
CA LYS A 298 -11.41 -5.50 21.42
C LYS A 298 -10.43 -5.15 20.30
N HIS A 299 -10.73 -5.44 19.02
CA HIS A 299 -9.87 -5.13 17.89
C HIS A 299 -10.01 -3.67 17.44
N PHE A 300 -11.10 -3.02 17.80
CA PHE A 300 -11.35 -1.61 17.51
C PHE A 300 -10.75 -0.72 18.60
N SER A 301 -10.05 0.31 18.21
CA SER A 301 -9.52 1.32 19.14
C SER A 301 -10.62 2.24 19.63
N ILE A 302 -11.59 2.55 18.76
CA ILE A 302 -12.77 3.34 19.08
C ILE A 302 -13.95 2.89 18.23
N ILE A 303 -15.16 3.00 18.77
CA ILE A 303 -16.41 2.75 18.05
C ILE A 303 -17.36 3.91 18.33
N LYS A 304 -17.85 4.56 17.27
CA LYS A 304 -18.95 5.53 17.31
C LYS A 304 -20.17 4.86 16.68
N ALA A 305 -21.09 4.44 17.51
CA ALA A 305 -22.38 3.88 17.13
C ALA A 305 -23.47 4.83 17.63
N ASN A 306 -24.03 5.63 16.74
CA ASN A 306 -25.09 6.59 16.99
C ASN A 306 -25.73 7.02 15.66
N TRP A 307 -26.82 7.79 15.72
CA TRP A 307 -27.56 8.25 14.55
C TRP A 307 -27.05 9.60 14.00
N GLU A 308 -25.92 10.10 14.48
CA GLU A 308 -25.29 11.30 14.01
C GLU A 308 -24.69 11.12 12.61
N ASN A 309 -24.38 12.26 11.96
CA ASN A 309 -23.71 12.27 10.66
C ASN A 309 -22.33 11.56 10.75
N LYS A 310 -22.05 10.60 9.87
CA LYS A 310 -20.79 9.84 9.87
C LYS A 310 -19.56 10.73 9.72
N ALA A 311 -19.64 11.83 8.95
CA ALA A 311 -18.50 12.76 8.84
C ALA A 311 -18.21 13.46 10.19
N LYS A 312 -19.24 13.80 10.99
CA LYS A 312 -19.05 14.33 12.36
C LYS A 312 -18.38 13.29 13.25
N ASN A 313 -18.86 12.04 13.24
CA ASN A 313 -18.26 10.94 13.99
C ASN A 313 -16.80 10.70 13.59
N ILE A 314 -16.49 10.76 12.29
CA ILE A 314 -15.10 10.62 11.79
C ILE A 314 -14.20 11.75 12.30
N MET A 315 -14.68 13.00 12.36
CA MET A 315 -13.93 14.11 12.95
C MET A 315 -13.66 13.89 14.45
N GLU A 316 -14.64 13.37 15.19
CA GLU A 316 -14.46 13.04 16.61
C GLU A 316 -13.46 11.89 16.79
N ILE A 317 -13.57 10.82 15.99
CA ILE A 317 -12.61 9.71 15.98
C ILE A 317 -11.19 10.22 15.68
N SER A 318 -11.05 11.12 14.70
CA SER A 318 -9.75 11.75 14.36
C SER A 318 -9.13 12.47 15.54
N LYS A 319 -9.94 13.23 16.31
CA LYS A 319 -9.48 13.93 17.51
C LYS A 319 -9.13 12.97 18.64
N GLU A 320 -10.00 12.00 18.94
CA GLU A 320 -9.79 11.04 20.02
C GLU A 320 -8.59 10.12 19.77
N LEU A 321 -8.32 9.76 18.50
CA LEU A 321 -7.15 8.99 18.12
C LEU A 321 -5.89 9.87 17.94
N ASN A 322 -6.03 11.19 17.91
CA ASN A 322 -4.96 12.13 17.53
C ASN A 322 -4.31 11.74 16.18
N ILE A 323 -5.14 11.38 15.19
CA ILE A 323 -4.72 10.99 13.84
C ILE A 323 -5.36 11.97 12.85
N GLY A 324 -4.56 12.53 11.94
CA GLY A 324 -5.06 13.40 10.88
C GLY A 324 -6.07 12.70 9.95
N LEU A 325 -7.08 13.43 9.50
CA LEU A 325 -8.09 12.93 8.55
C LEU A 325 -7.47 12.40 7.25
N ASP A 326 -6.34 12.96 6.82
CA ASP A 326 -5.56 12.53 5.67
C ASP A 326 -4.89 11.15 5.81
N SER A 327 -4.85 10.62 7.03
CA SER A 327 -4.34 9.27 7.34
C SER A 327 -5.44 8.22 7.49
N MET A 328 -6.70 8.57 7.17
CA MET A 328 -7.87 7.72 7.34
C MET A 328 -8.45 7.21 6.03
N VAL A 329 -8.99 6.00 6.07
CA VAL A 329 -9.76 5.37 4.98
C VAL A 329 -11.11 4.97 5.55
N PHE A 330 -12.20 5.34 4.88
CA PHE A 330 -13.56 5.02 5.31
C PHE A 330 -14.23 4.05 4.34
N ILE A 331 -14.76 2.96 4.88
CA ILE A 331 -15.47 1.90 4.15
C ILE A 331 -16.91 1.83 4.64
N ASP A 332 -17.84 1.83 3.69
CA ASP A 332 -19.28 1.82 3.93
C ASP A 332 -19.98 1.24 2.69
N ASP A 333 -20.97 0.37 2.85
CA ASP A 333 -21.76 -0.19 1.76
C ASP A 333 -22.67 0.87 1.11
N SER A 334 -23.16 1.84 1.91
CA SER A 334 -24.06 2.89 1.44
C SER A 334 -23.33 3.91 0.56
N LYS A 335 -23.69 3.95 -0.72
CA LYS A 335 -23.22 4.99 -1.65
C LYS A 335 -23.49 6.41 -1.12
N PHE A 336 -24.65 6.60 -0.49
CA PHE A 336 -25.02 7.90 0.07
C PHE A 336 -24.03 8.36 1.15
N GLU A 337 -23.70 7.48 2.11
CA GLU A 337 -22.76 7.80 3.19
C GLU A 337 -21.34 8.02 2.64
N ARG A 338 -20.90 7.21 1.68
CA ARG A 338 -19.61 7.40 1.01
C ARG A 338 -19.50 8.77 0.35
N GLU A 339 -20.52 9.19 -0.42
CA GLU A 339 -20.51 10.48 -1.11
C GLU A 339 -20.65 11.66 -0.12
N LEU A 340 -21.40 11.49 0.97
CA LEU A 340 -21.52 12.49 2.02
C LEU A 340 -20.16 12.74 2.70
N VAL A 341 -19.45 11.67 3.07
CA VAL A 341 -18.12 11.75 3.70
C VAL A 341 -17.11 12.37 2.73
N LYS A 342 -17.06 11.93 1.47
CA LYS A 342 -16.19 12.54 0.44
C LYS A 342 -16.40 14.05 0.32
N LYS A 343 -17.66 14.49 0.31
CA LYS A 343 -18.00 15.91 0.17
C LYS A 343 -17.62 16.73 1.41
N GLN A 344 -17.87 16.20 2.60
CA GLN A 344 -17.63 16.93 3.86
C GLN A 344 -16.18 16.82 4.35
N LEU A 345 -15.52 15.71 4.08
CA LEU A 345 -14.16 15.41 4.53
C LEU A 345 -13.28 14.96 3.36
N PRO A 346 -12.96 15.85 2.42
CA PRO A 346 -12.21 15.49 1.20
C PRO A 346 -10.79 14.99 1.46
N MET A 347 -10.30 15.09 2.70
CA MET A 347 -9.00 14.54 3.12
C MET A 347 -9.07 13.05 3.48
N VAL A 348 -10.26 12.53 3.79
CA VAL A 348 -10.47 11.11 4.08
C VAL A 348 -10.58 10.35 2.76
N GLU A 349 -9.82 9.28 2.64
CA GLU A 349 -9.97 8.38 1.49
C GLU A 349 -11.23 7.55 1.63
N VAL A 350 -12.07 7.58 0.61
CA VAL A 350 -13.33 6.82 0.58
C VAL A 350 -13.38 6.02 -0.72
N PRO A 351 -12.83 4.79 -0.75
CA PRO A 351 -12.87 3.98 -1.95
C PRO A 351 -14.30 3.64 -2.37
N ASN A 352 -14.51 3.54 -3.67
CA ASN A 352 -15.77 3.04 -4.17
C ASN A 352 -15.73 1.50 -4.14
N ILE A 353 -16.23 0.92 -3.06
CA ILE A 353 -16.28 -0.54 -2.89
C ILE A 353 -17.45 -1.21 -3.63
N GLY A 354 -18.34 -0.42 -4.27
CA GLY A 354 -19.54 -0.94 -4.93
C GLY A 354 -20.61 -1.42 -3.94
N ASP A 355 -21.54 -2.22 -4.45
CA ASP A 355 -22.67 -2.78 -3.71
C ASP A 355 -22.55 -4.31 -3.57
N ASP A 356 -21.43 -4.88 -4.02
CA ASP A 356 -21.15 -6.31 -4.05
C ASP A 356 -20.09 -6.65 -3.00
N PRO A 357 -20.47 -7.26 -1.85
CA PRO A 357 -19.53 -7.57 -0.77
C PRO A 357 -18.37 -8.49 -1.19
N GLU A 358 -18.55 -9.32 -2.20
CA GLU A 358 -17.50 -10.21 -2.72
C GLU A 358 -16.30 -9.42 -3.28
N LYS A 359 -16.54 -8.17 -3.69
CA LYS A 359 -15.53 -7.28 -4.30
C LYS A 359 -14.91 -6.28 -3.33
N TYR A 360 -15.38 -6.18 -2.08
CA TYR A 360 -14.85 -5.20 -1.12
C TYR A 360 -13.34 -5.30 -0.94
N ILE A 361 -12.82 -6.51 -0.76
CA ILE A 361 -11.38 -6.75 -0.66
C ILE A 361 -10.66 -6.30 -1.93
N PHE A 362 -11.20 -6.65 -3.11
CA PHE A 362 -10.60 -6.30 -4.39
C PHE A 362 -10.43 -4.78 -4.53
N TYR A 363 -11.47 -4.01 -4.25
CA TYR A 363 -11.41 -2.55 -4.37
C TYR A 363 -10.50 -1.93 -3.32
N LEU A 364 -10.55 -2.40 -2.08
CA LEU A 364 -9.70 -1.88 -1.00
C LEU A 364 -8.21 -2.20 -1.23
N ASP A 365 -7.90 -3.44 -1.62
CA ASP A 365 -6.51 -3.87 -1.86
C ASP A 365 -5.87 -3.17 -3.05
N ARG A 366 -6.63 -2.92 -4.12
CA ARG A 366 -6.12 -2.26 -5.33
C ARG A 366 -5.71 -0.80 -5.11
N GLU A 367 -6.24 -0.15 -4.10
CA GLU A 367 -5.88 1.22 -3.76
C GLU A 367 -4.55 1.33 -3.01
N LYS A 368 -4.03 0.23 -2.43
CA LYS A 368 -2.75 0.17 -1.70
C LYS A 368 -2.57 1.25 -0.61
N TYR A 369 -3.66 1.71 -0.01
CA TYR A 369 -3.64 2.77 1.02
C TYR A 369 -2.70 2.50 2.19
N PHE A 370 -2.57 1.23 2.57
CA PHE A 370 -1.78 0.77 3.71
C PHE A 370 -0.45 0.14 3.27
N GLU A 371 0.13 0.65 2.17
CA GLU A 371 1.42 0.16 1.68
C GLU A 371 2.53 0.45 2.70
N ASN A 372 3.32 -0.57 3.01
CA ASN A 372 4.49 -0.49 3.86
C ASN A 372 5.62 -1.27 3.19
N SER A 373 6.74 -0.62 2.95
CA SER A 373 7.93 -1.28 2.43
C SER A 373 8.69 -2.08 3.50
N LYS A 374 8.48 -1.74 4.77
CA LYS A 374 9.01 -2.44 5.96
C LYS A 374 8.03 -2.30 7.11
N LEU A 375 7.95 -3.32 7.95
CA LEU A 375 7.20 -3.28 9.20
C LEU A 375 8.20 -3.06 10.35
N SER A 376 8.07 -1.92 11.03
CA SER A 376 8.82 -1.63 12.26
C SER A 376 8.12 -2.26 13.48
N ASN A 377 8.85 -2.41 14.59
CA ASN A 377 8.24 -2.81 15.85
C ASN A 377 7.17 -1.79 16.31
N GLU A 378 7.37 -0.50 16.00
CA GLU A 378 6.39 0.55 16.27
C GLU A 378 5.11 0.35 15.46
N ASP A 379 5.22 -0.05 14.18
CA ASP A 379 4.05 -0.38 13.37
C ASP A 379 3.26 -1.54 13.97
N LEU A 380 3.93 -2.60 14.36
CA LEU A 380 3.29 -3.78 14.96
C LEU A 380 2.61 -3.48 16.30
N GLN A 381 3.16 -2.55 17.09
CA GLN A 381 2.62 -2.15 18.39
C GLN A 381 1.66 -0.96 18.31
N ARG A 382 1.47 -0.36 17.13
CA ARG A 382 0.69 0.87 16.93
C ARG A 382 -0.71 0.75 17.55
N THR A 383 -1.43 -0.31 17.24
CA THR A 383 -2.81 -0.52 17.75
C THR A 383 -2.87 -0.54 19.28
N SER A 384 -1.90 -1.16 19.95
CA SER A 384 -1.83 -1.19 21.42
C SER A 384 -1.50 0.17 22.02
N PHE A 385 -0.57 0.92 21.43
CA PHE A 385 -0.24 2.27 21.86
C PHE A 385 -1.44 3.23 21.81
N TYR A 386 -2.18 3.21 20.72
CA TYR A 386 -3.35 4.08 20.59
C TYR A 386 -4.45 3.73 21.61
N LYS A 387 -4.67 2.45 21.89
CA LYS A 387 -5.62 2.03 22.94
C LYS A 387 -5.20 2.52 24.32
N THR A 388 -3.95 2.30 24.67
CA THR A 388 -3.40 2.77 25.96
C THR A 388 -3.47 4.28 26.11
N ASN A 389 -3.23 5.04 25.04
CA ASN A 389 -3.35 6.50 25.06
C ASN A 389 -4.80 6.96 25.26
N ILE A 390 -5.77 6.35 24.55
CA ILE A 390 -7.19 6.66 24.74
C ILE A 390 -7.62 6.38 26.18
N GLU A 391 -7.19 5.26 26.76
CA GLU A 391 -7.47 4.93 28.18
C GLU A 391 -6.86 5.97 29.11
N ARG A 392 -5.59 6.36 28.89
CA ARG A 392 -4.92 7.42 29.69
C ARG A 392 -5.62 8.77 29.58
N GLU A 393 -6.04 9.19 28.39
CA GLU A 393 -6.78 10.46 28.21
C GLU A 393 -8.13 10.44 28.90
N LYS A 394 -8.86 9.31 28.85
CA LYS A 394 -10.12 9.12 29.60
C LYS A 394 -9.89 9.17 31.09
N ASP A 395 -8.86 8.52 31.59
CA ASP A 395 -8.50 8.54 33.01
C ASP A 395 -8.11 9.96 33.44
N GLN A 396 -7.30 10.66 32.64
CA GLN A 396 -6.90 12.04 32.91
C GLN A 396 -8.11 12.98 32.99
N ASN A 397 -9.08 12.83 32.09
CA ASN A 397 -10.30 13.65 32.09
C ASN A 397 -11.27 13.35 33.26
N ASN A 398 -11.10 12.23 33.95
CA ASN A 398 -11.86 11.88 35.15
C ASN A 398 -11.29 12.51 36.43
N PHE A 399 -10.08 13.07 36.39
CA PHE A 399 -9.46 13.79 37.50
C PHE A 399 -9.69 15.31 37.38
N LYS A 400 -10.01 15.97 38.51
CA LYS A 400 -10.23 17.42 38.54
C LYS A 400 -8.96 18.24 38.44
N ASP A 401 -7.80 17.63 38.77
CA ASP A 401 -6.49 18.27 38.73
C ASP A 401 -5.43 17.29 38.20
N TYR A 402 -4.52 17.81 37.37
CA TYR A 402 -3.40 17.07 36.77
C TYR A 402 -2.48 16.45 37.84
N ASN A 403 -2.31 17.10 38.97
CA ASN A 403 -1.50 16.57 40.06
C ASN A 403 -2.11 15.37 40.77
N GLU A 404 -3.46 15.29 40.86
CA GLU A 404 -4.16 14.11 41.37
C GLU A 404 -3.98 12.92 40.41
N TYR A 405 -4.04 13.16 39.10
CA TYR A 405 -3.77 12.14 38.10
C TYR A 405 -2.34 11.60 38.19
N LEU A 406 -1.32 12.46 38.29
CA LEU A 406 0.07 12.03 38.45
C LEU A 406 0.30 11.21 39.73
N LYS A 407 -0.35 11.56 40.84
CA LYS A 407 -0.29 10.77 42.09
C LYS A 407 -0.92 9.38 41.93
N SER A 408 -2.02 9.27 41.14
CA SER A 408 -2.68 7.98 40.85
C SER A 408 -1.81 7.01 40.06
N LEU A 409 -0.92 7.52 39.20
CA LEU A 409 0.00 6.73 38.38
C LEU A 409 1.17 6.12 39.18
N LYS A 410 1.29 6.39 40.51
CA LYS A 410 2.37 5.90 41.36
C LYS A 410 3.78 6.13 40.76
N MET A 411 3.95 7.19 39.98
CA MET A 411 5.27 7.54 39.46
C MET A 411 6.18 7.97 40.64
N LYS A 412 7.11 7.10 41.01
CA LYS A 412 8.21 7.47 41.87
C LYS A 412 9.24 8.20 40.99
N SER A 413 9.47 9.45 41.24
CA SER A 413 10.65 10.13 40.70
C SER A 413 11.89 9.44 41.25
N ASN A 414 12.72 8.87 40.40
CA ASN A 414 14.10 8.52 40.72
C ASN A 414 14.95 9.78 40.62
#